data_cb8febda89c20527ede9ac9e52c35a43
#
_entry.id   cb8febda89c20527ede9ac9e52c35a43
#
_cell.length_a   1.000
_cell.length_b   1.000
_cell.length_c   1.000
_cell.angle_alpha   90.00
_cell.angle_beta   90.00
_cell.angle_gamma   90.00
#
_symmetry.space_group_name_H-M   'P 1'
#
loop_
_entity.id
_entity.type
_entity.pdbx_description
1 polymer ?
#
loop_
_entity_poly.entity_id
_entity_poly.type
_entity_poly.pdbx_seq_one_letter_code
_entity_poly.pdbx_strand_id
1 'polypeptide(L)' 'MINRTQIENIKITDNAVVVLFKDGTVGKETFSDYPSLAKATQNERENFTVSYFGIHWPSLNEDLSFEGIYKKVL' A
#
# COMPACT_ATOMS: atom_id res chain seq x y z
N MET A 1 15.41 -3.21 -6.64
CA MET A 1 14.03 -3.37 -6.17
C MET A 1 13.83 -2.55 -4.91
N ILE A 2 12.68 -1.90 -4.79
CA ILE A 2 12.39 -1.01 -3.66
C ILE A 2 11.99 -1.85 -2.46
N ASN A 3 12.55 -1.53 -1.30
CA ASN A 3 12.27 -2.25 -0.08
C ASN A 3 11.89 -1.29 1.05
N ARG A 4 11.50 -1.84 2.20
CA ARG A 4 10.95 -1.03 3.31
C ARG A 4 11.91 0.01 3.86
N THR A 5 13.22 -0.14 3.65
CA THR A 5 14.18 0.86 4.13
C THR A 5 14.06 2.19 3.38
N GLN A 6 13.38 2.18 2.21
CA GLN A 6 13.18 3.35 1.37
C GLN A 6 11.84 4.01 1.61
N ILE A 7 11.05 3.52 2.59
CA ILE A 7 9.71 4.01 2.89
C ILE A 7 9.78 4.99 4.04
N GLU A 8 9.20 6.18 3.84
CA GLU A 8 9.08 7.20 4.88
C GLU A 8 7.78 7.04 5.65
N ASN A 9 6.67 6.82 4.97
CA ASN A 9 5.36 6.75 5.60
C ASN A 9 4.37 5.98 4.74
N ILE A 10 3.39 5.34 5.37
CA ILE A 10 2.29 4.65 4.70
C ILE A 10 1.00 5.20 5.31
N LYS A 11 0.07 5.63 4.46
CA LYS A 11 -1.20 6.20 4.89
C LYS A 11 -2.35 5.50 4.19
N ILE A 12 -3.37 5.13 4.95
CA ILE A 12 -4.62 4.57 4.41
C ILE A 12 -5.65 5.70 4.35
N THR A 13 -6.17 5.96 3.16
CA THR A 13 -7.25 6.92 2.97
C THR A 13 -8.56 6.18 2.75
N ASP A 14 -9.65 6.90 2.49
CA ASP A 14 -10.95 6.29 2.24
C ASP A 14 -10.96 5.37 1.02
N ASN A 15 -10.05 5.60 0.05
CA ASN A 15 -10.10 4.87 -1.22
C ASN A 15 -8.75 4.38 -1.72
N ALA A 16 -7.67 4.60 -0.96
CA ALA A 16 -6.33 4.27 -1.46
C ALA A 16 -5.34 4.03 -0.33
N VAL A 17 -4.26 3.33 -0.65
CA VAL A 17 -3.05 3.34 0.16
C VAL A 17 -2.07 4.30 -0.50
N VAL A 18 -1.50 5.20 0.30
CA VAL A 18 -0.56 6.23 -0.17
C VAL A 18 0.76 5.97 0.54
N VAL A 19 1.83 5.88 -0.24
CA VAL A 19 3.17 5.62 0.30
C VAL A 19 4.07 6.80 -0.04
N LEU A 20 4.68 7.37 0.98
CA LEU A 20 5.73 8.38 0.83
C LEU A 20 7.08 7.68 0.90
N PHE A 21 7.84 7.79 -0.16
CA PHE A 21 9.18 7.23 -0.23
C PHE A 21 10.21 8.27 0.23
N LYS A 22 11.36 7.79 0.72
CA LYS A 22 12.38 8.68 1.27
C LYS A 22 12.99 9.63 0.24
N ASP A 23 12.88 9.30 -1.05
CA ASP A 23 13.33 10.18 -2.12
C ASP A 23 12.32 11.28 -2.44
N GLY A 24 11.22 11.35 -1.72
CA GLY A 24 10.16 12.34 -1.93
C GLY A 24 9.06 11.88 -2.87
N THR A 25 9.22 10.74 -3.52
CA THR A 25 8.18 10.20 -4.39
C THR A 25 6.96 9.80 -3.57
N VAL A 26 5.77 10.10 -4.08
CA VAL A 26 4.50 9.67 -3.47
C VAL A 26 3.79 8.77 -4.46
N GLY A 27 3.54 7.53 -4.07
CA GLY A 27 2.81 6.56 -4.87
C GLY A 27 1.45 6.27 -4.27
N LYS A 28 0.49 5.90 -5.11
CA LYS A 28 -0.87 5.62 -4.67
C LYS A 28 -1.42 4.40 -5.40
N GLU A 29 -2.04 3.47 -4.63
CA GLU A 29 -2.80 2.37 -5.19
C GLU A 29 -4.24 2.49 -4.72
N THR A 30 -5.16 2.55 -5.67
CA THR A 30 -6.58 2.70 -5.39
C THR A 30 -7.19 1.35 -5.04
N PHE A 31 -7.93 1.28 -3.93
CA PHE A 31 -8.49 0.02 -3.45
C PHE A 31 -9.47 -0.61 -4.43
N SER A 32 -10.19 0.19 -5.21
CA SER A 32 -11.15 -0.34 -6.17
C SER A 32 -10.51 -1.14 -7.30
N ASP A 33 -9.20 -1.03 -7.49
CA ASP A 33 -8.47 -1.80 -8.48
C ASP A 33 -8.19 -3.23 -8.02
N TYR A 34 -8.43 -3.54 -6.74
CA TYR A 34 -8.16 -4.84 -6.12
C TYR A 34 -9.43 -5.36 -5.46
N PRO A 35 -10.07 -6.40 -6.00
CA PRO A 35 -11.39 -6.85 -5.51
C PRO A 35 -11.45 -7.09 -4.01
N SER A 36 -10.44 -7.71 -3.43
CA SER A 36 -10.44 -7.98 -1.98
C SER A 36 -10.38 -6.69 -1.17
N LEU A 37 -9.60 -5.71 -1.61
CA LEU A 37 -9.51 -4.41 -0.93
C LEU A 37 -10.75 -3.57 -1.19
N ALA A 38 -11.33 -3.67 -2.39
CA ALA A 38 -12.55 -2.93 -2.73
C ALA A 38 -13.72 -3.33 -1.84
N LYS A 39 -13.80 -4.63 -1.50
CA LYS A 39 -14.89 -5.16 -0.67
C LYS A 39 -14.62 -5.04 0.82
N ALA A 40 -13.41 -4.69 1.21
CA ALA A 40 -13.01 -4.65 2.61
C ALA A 40 -13.61 -3.44 3.32
N THR A 41 -13.78 -3.59 4.64
CA THR A 41 -14.12 -2.45 5.49
C THR A 41 -12.89 -1.56 5.65
N GLN A 42 -13.11 -0.33 6.10
CA GLN A 42 -12.00 0.58 6.35
C GLN A 42 -11.10 0.03 7.46
N ASN A 43 -11.70 -0.60 8.47
CA ASN A 43 -10.92 -1.23 9.55
C ASN A 43 -10.01 -2.33 9.01
N GLU A 44 -10.50 -3.14 8.09
CA GLU A 44 -9.69 -4.19 7.47
C GLU A 44 -8.54 -3.60 6.65
N ARG A 45 -8.80 -2.50 5.93
CA ARG A 45 -7.78 -1.82 5.14
C ARG A 45 -6.67 -1.23 5.99
N GLU A 46 -7.00 -0.80 7.21
CA GLU A 46 -6.03 -0.25 8.15
C GLU A 46 -5.24 -1.33 8.88
N ASN A 47 -5.65 -2.57 8.75
CA ASN A 47 -5.05 -3.70 9.46
C ASN A 47 -4.04 -4.42 8.58
N PHE A 48 -3.01 -3.71 8.18
CA PHE A 48 -1.96 -4.23 7.31
C PHE A 48 -0.67 -4.46 8.09
N THR A 49 0.20 -5.30 7.52
CA THR A 49 1.56 -5.46 8.00
C THR A 49 2.53 -5.07 6.89
N VAL A 50 3.77 -4.76 7.27
CA VAL A 50 4.79 -4.36 6.31
C VAL A 50 5.83 -5.47 6.24
N SER A 51 6.04 -6.00 5.03
CA SER A 51 7.12 -6.92 4.75
C SER A 51 8.29 -6.14 4.14
N TYR A 52 9.38 -6.86 3.88
CA TYR A 52 10.58 -6.21 3.35
C TYR A 52 10.32 -5.53 1.99
N PHE A 53 9.47 -6.13 1.16
CA PHE A 53 9.22 -5.64 -0.20
C PHE A 53 7.83 -5.07 -0.43
N GLY A 54 6.96 -5.05 0.56
CA GLY A 54 5.61 -4.57 0.31
C GLY A 54 4.71 -4.49 1.53
N ILE A 55 3.43 -4.31 1.24
CA ILE A 55 2.36 -4.22 2.22
C ILE A 55 1.50 -5.46 2.09
N HIS A 56 1.17 -6.07 3.22
CA HIS A 56 0.36 -7.29 3.27
C HIS A 56 -0.86 -7.08 4.14
N TRP A 57 -2.01 -7.55 3.66
CA TRP A 57 -3.27 -7.56 4.43
C TRP A 57 -3.62 -9.01 4.75
N PRO A 58 -3.25 -9.51 5.95
CA PRO A 58 -3.44 -10.92 6.28
C PRO A 58 -4.89 -11.40 6.20
N SER A 59 -5.83 -10.59 6.68
CA SER A 59 -7.25 -10.98 6.68
C SER A 59 -7.85 -11.01 5.28
N LEU A 60 -7.23 -10.36 4.31
CA LEU A 60 -7.72 -10.26 2.94
C LEU A 60 -6.90 -11.10 1.97
N ASN A 61 -5.79 -11.67 2.44
CA ASN A 61 -4.84 -12.41 1.61
C ASN A 61 -4.42 -11.59 0.39
N GLU A 62 -4.07 -10.32 0.63
CA GLU A 62 -3.70 -9.38 -0.42
C GLU A 62 -2.33 -8.80 -0.14
N ASP A 63 -1.53 -8.61 -1.20
CA ASP A 63 -0.19 -8.03 -1.14
C ASP A 63 -0.01 -6.98 -2.22
N LEU A 64 0.66 -5.88 -1.87
CA LEU A 64 1.06 -4.87 -2.84
C LEU A 64 2.55 -4.60 -2.66
N SER A 65 3.31 -4.65 -3.76
CA SER A 65 4.75 -4.41 -3.67
C SER A 65 5.05 -2.91 -3.64
N PHE A 66 6.10 -2.53 -2.91
CA PHE A 66 6.56 -1.15 -2.92
C PHE A 66 7.01 -0.72 -4.31
N GLU A 67 7.61 -1.65 -5.06
CA GLU A 67 8.03 -1.39 -6.44
C GLU A 67 6.83 -1.00 -7.31
N GLY A 68 5.73 -1.73 -7.20
CA GLY A 68 4.51 -1.43 -7.95
C GLY A 68 3.91 -0.10 -7.56
N ILE A 69 3.88 0.19 -6.26
CA ILE A 69 3.34 1.47 -5.76
C ILE A 69 4.22 2.63 -6.21
N TYR A 70 5.53 2.44 -6.22
CA TYR A 70 6.47 3.49 -6.63
C TYR A 70 6.20 3.94 -8.06
N LYS A 71 5.74 3.03 -8.93
CA LYS A 71 5.44 3.34 -10.33
C LYS A 71 4.09 4.03 -10.50
N LYS A 72 3.25 4.08 -9.46
CA LYS A 72 1.94 4.72 -9.47
C LYS A 72 2.02 6.11 -8.83
N VAL A 73 2.84 6.96 -9.41
CA VAL A 73 3.14 8.30 -8.87
C VAL A 73 1.91 9.19 -8.96
N LEU A 74 1.70 10.00 -7.93
CA LEU A 74 0.64 11.02 -7.93
C LEU A 74 0.96 12.15 -8.89
#